data_4bd1a5986d7a32bed2942b9163adc7f8
#
_entry.id   4bd1a5986d7a32bed2942b9163adc7f8
#
_cell.length_a   1.000
_cell.length_b   1.000
_cell.length_c   1.000
_cell.angle_alpha   90.00
_cell.angle_beta   90.00
_cell.angle_gamma   90.00
#
_symmetry.space_group_name_H-M   'P 1'
#
loop_
_entity.id
_entity.type
_entity.pdbx_description
1 polymer ?
#
loop_
_entity_poly.entity_id
_entity_poly.type
_entity_poly.pdbx_seq_one_letter_code
_entity_poly.pdbx_strand_id
1 'polypeptide(L)'
;MLDVAEVYENYTLVSTNHLQEFISFNEPYIESVTGHYACAVSALLACGAYYNAVDYTDIAGDYMDIWDSTGTTVSSESGGITYGSTTIGNIGPGFVDFCAGKNVSVTQNTDYSPNYNFFTNCIDRGDIAVVHCGIISSDTGERAGHSMAVEGYATLRAYNSGNTVHTLMVFDGWGDTVRYLNFDFDSWTDISGSAFNG
;
A
#
# COMPACT_ATOMS: atom_id res chain seq x y z
N MET A 1 -6.54 10.83 -7.66
CA MET A 1 -5.78 11.01 -6.40
C MET A 1 -5.38 12.48 -6.31
N LEU A 2 -5.78 13.21 -5.26
CA LEU A 2 -5.32 14.60 -5.10
C LEU A 2 -3.83 14.54 -4.76
N ASP A 3 -3.00 15.13 -5.61
CA ASP A 3 -1.62 15.39 -5.26
C ASP A 3 -1.61 16.46 -4.17
N VAL A 4 -1.22 16.10 -2.95
CA VAL A 4 -1.20 17.04 -1.81
C VAL A 4 -0.26 18.21 -2.07
N ALA A 5 0.73 18.08 -2.96
CA ALA A 5 1.60 19.18 -3.33
C ALA A 5 0.84 20.35 -3.99
N GLU A 6 -0.24 20.09 -4.73
CA GLU A 6 -1.09 21.14 -5.31
C GLU A 6 -2.01 21.82 -4.28
N VAL A 7 -2.23 21.18 -3.13
CA VAL A 7 -3.13 21.67 -2.07
C VAL A 7 -2.38 22.42 -0.97
N TYR A 8 -1.05 22.37 -0.95
CA TYR A 8 -0.20 22.90 0.13
C TYR A 8 -0.31 24.43 0.33
N GLU A 9 -0.69 25.17 -0.70
CA GLU A 9 -0.82 26.65 -0.58
C GLU A 9 -1.95 27.07 0.36
N ASN A 10 -2.92 26.19 0.64
CA ASN A 10 -4.13 26.49 1.42
C ASN A 10 -4.20 25.75 2.77
N TYR A 11 -3.16 25.01 3.17
CA TYR A 11 -3.17 24.19 4.37
C TYR A 11 -1.91 24.41 5.21
N THR A 12 -2.05 24.24 6.53
CA THR A 12 -0.92 24.13 7.45
C THR A 12 -0.73 22.69 7.89
N LEU A 13 0.51 22.23 7.94
CA LEU A 13 0.86 20.94 8.50
C LEU A 13 0.62 20.95 10.02
N VAL A 14 -0.18 20.02 10.53
CA VAL A 14 -0.48 19.83 11.95
C VAL A 14 0.44 18.79 12.56
N SER A 15 0.53 17.63 11.92
CA SER A 15 1.42 16.54 12.34
C SER A 15 1.83 15.70 11.14
N THR A 16 2.98 15.07 11.21
CA THR A 16 3.48 14.13 10.22
C THR A 16 4.45 13.17 10.88
N ASN A 17 4.46 11.93 10.40
CA ASN A 17 5.49 10.96 10.70
C ASN A 17 5.64 10.01 9.50
N HIS A 18 6.83 9.44 9.31
CA HIS A 18 7.11 8.49 8.24
C HIS A 18 8.20 7.51 8.66
N LEU A 19 8.19 6.34 8.03
CA LEU A 19 9.20 5.31 8.23
C LEU A 19 10.52 5.75 7.60
N GLN A 20 11.62 5.36 8.24
CA GLN A 20 12.95 5.58 7.69
C GLN A 20 13.33 4.43 6.74
N GLU A 21 14.14 4.73 5.72
CA GLU A 21 14.72 3.71 4.82
C GLU A 21 13.68 2.85 4.08
N PHE A 22 12.53 3.43 3.74
CA PHE A 22 11.51 2.74 2.97
C PHE A 22 11.98 2.54 1.50
N ILE A 23 11.82 1.31 0.99
CA ILE A 23 12.14 0.93 -0.38
C ILE A 23 10.88 0.44 -1.06
N SER A 24 10.67 0.85 -2.29
CA SER A 24 9.51 0.49 -3.08
C SER A 24 9.90 -0.07 -4.44
N PHE A 25 8.94 -0.75 -5.08
CA PHE A 25 9.11 -1.40 -6.37
C PHE A 25 7.96 -0.98 -7.29
N ASN A 26 8.27 -0.22 -8.35
CA ASN A 26 7.26 0.26 -9.28
C ASN A 26 6.83 -0.81 -10.30
N GLU A 27 5.63 -0.65 -10.87
CA GLU A 27 5.03 -1.55 -11.85
C GLU A 27 5.95 -1.84 -13.04
N PRO A 28 6.54 -0.84 -13.75
CA PRO A 28 7.41 -1.12 -14.89
C PRO A 28 8.63 -2.00 -14.54
N TYR A 29 9.20 -1.81 -13.35
CA TYR A 29 10.31 -2.65 -12.90
C TYR A 29 9.83 -4.07 -12.61
N ILE A 30 8.76 -4.25 -11.84
CA ILE A 30 8.21 -5.56 -11.51
C ILE A 30 7.80 -6.32 -12.77
N GLU A 31 7.09 -5.68 -13.70
CA GLU A 31 6.72 -6.29 -14.98
C GLU A 31 7.95 -6.77 -15.77
N SER A 32 9.01 -5.96 -15.78
CA SER A 32 10.23 -6.28 -16.52
C SER A 32 10.99 -7.50 -15.98
N VAL A 33 10.92 -7.75 -14.66
CA VAL A 33 11.67 -8.85 -14.02
C VAL A 33 10.84 -10.10 -13.80
N THR A 34 9.49 -9.98 -13.73
CA THR A 34 8.60 -11.10 -13.43
C THR A 34 7.66 -11.49 -14.55
N GLY A 35 7.33 -10.56 -15.45
CA GLY A 35 6.21 -10.71 -16.39
C GLY A 35 4.83 -10.69 -15.72
N HIS A 36 4.75 -10.30 -14.43
CA HIS A 36 3.53 -10.28 -13.63
C HIS A 36 3.38 -8.94 -12.92
N TYR A 37 2.12 -8.56 -12.63
CA TYR A 37 1.82 -7.44 -11.76
C TYR A 37 0.53 -7.65 -10.96
N ALA A 38 0.60 -7.38 -9.65
CA ALA A 38 -0.54 -7.25 -8.75
C ALA A 38 -0.21 -6.21 -7.68
N CYS A 39 -1.05 -5.19 -7.53
CA CYS A 39 -0.80 -4.06 -6.62
C CYS A 39 -0.56 -4.50 -5.17
N ALA A 40 -1.34 -5.49 -4.69
CA ALA A 40 -1.16 -6.01 -3.33
C ALA A 40 0.19 -6.72 -3.15
N VAL A 41 0.63 -7.50 -4.14
CA VAL A 41 1.93 -8.20 -4.10
C VAL A 41 3.07 -7.19 -4.12
N SER A 42 3.00 -6.15 -4.96
CA SER A 42 4.00 -5.08 -5.00
C SER A 42 4.06 -4.28 -3.70
N ALA A 43 2.91 -3.99 -3.08
CA ALA A 43 2.86 -3.35 -1.77
C ALA A 43 3.48 -4.23 -0.68
N LEU A 44 3.23 -5.53 -0.70
CA LEU A 44 3.81 -6.48 0.25
C LEU A 44 5.31 -6.70 0.03
N LEU A 45 5.79 -6.66 -1.21
CA LEU A 45 7.22 -6.71 -1.48
C LEU A 45 7.95 -5.52 -0.84
N ALA A 46 7.36 -4.31 -0.90
CA ALA A 46 7.89 -3.13 -0.20
C ALA A 46 7.87 -3.32 1.33
N CYS A 47 6.80 -3.91 1.89
CA CYS A 47 6.76 -4.28 3.30
C CYS A 47 7.85 -5.32 3.65
N GLY A 48 8.07 -6.30 2.79
CA GLY A 48 9.12 -7.31 2.94
C GLY A 48 10.52 -6.71 2.94
N ALA A 49 10.77 -5.74 2.05
CA ALA A 49 12.02 -4.99 2.03
C ALA A 49 12.26 -4.22 3.34
N TYR A 50 11.22 -3.60 3.90
CA TYR A 50 11.28 -2.89 5.17
C TYR A 50 11.69 -3.82 6.35
N TYR A 51 11.20 -5.06 6.36
CA TYR A 51 11.56 -6.06 7.37
C TYR A 51 12.81 -6.89 7.03
N ASN A 52 13.53 -6.56 5.96
CA ASN A 52 14.69 -7.32 5.47
C ASN A 52 14.35 -8.78 5.12
N ALA A 53 13.14 -9.04 4.67
CA ALA A 53 12.68 -10.35 4.21
C ALA A 53 12.90 -10.56 2.70
N VAL A 54 13.31 -9.52 1.96
CA VAL A 54 13.52 -9.56 0.51
C VAL A 54 14.99 -9.80 0.17
N ASP A 55 15.24 -10.74 -0.73
CA ASP A 55 16.54 -10.95 -1.36
C ASP A 55 16.67 -10.09 -2.62
N TYR A 56 17.43 -8.99 -2.53
CA TYR A 56 17.63 -8.08 -3.66
C TYR A 56 18.37 -8.72 -4.86
N THR A 57 18.90 -9.93 -4.72
CA THR A 57 19.47 -10.70 -5.82
C THR A 57 18.45 -11.58 -6.53
N ASP A 58 17.26 -11.79 -5.93
CA ASP A 58 16.16 -12.59 -6.49
C ASP A 58 14.79 -11.95 -6.24
N ILE A 59 14.64 -10.69 -6.63
CA ILE A 59 13.35 -9.93 -6.52
C ILE A 59 12.21 -10.68 -7.22
N ALA A 60 12.48 -11.31 -8.36
CA ALA A 60 11.44 -12.03 -9.08
C ALA A 60 10.95 -13.26 -8.31
N GLY A 61 11.86 -14.02 -7.68
CA GLY A 61 11.51 -15.14 -6.81
C GLY A 61 10.68 -14.71 -5.62
N ASP A 62 11.13 -13.66 -4.90
CA ASP A 62 10.40 -13.14 -3.74
C ASP A 62 9.01 -12.59 -4.10
N TYR A 63 8.90 -11.92 -5.23
CA TYR A 63 7.61 -11.45 -5.74
C TYR A 63 6.64 -12.61 -5.99
N MET A 64 7.12 -13.69 -6.61
CA MET A 64 6.29 -14.87 -6.87
C MET A 64 5.99 -15.66 -5.60
N ASP A 65 6.91 -15.71 -4.62
CA ASP A 65 6.65 -16.29 -3.30
C ASP A 65 5.50 -15.55 -2.58
N ILE A 66 5.45 -14.20 -2.66
CA ILE A 66 4.34 -13.40 -2.12
C ILE A 66 3.05 -13.64 -2.91
N TRP A 67 3.14 -13.72 -4.25
CA TRP A 67 2.00 -14.04 -5.11
C TRP A 67 1.33 -15.34 -4.69
N ASP A 68 2.13 -16.39 -4.51
CA ASP A 68 1.65 -17.72 -4.14
C ASP A 68 1.13 -17.76 -2.70
N SER A 69 1.85 -17.16 -1.73
CA SER A 69 1.46 -17.15 -0.32
C SER A 69 0.17 -16.38 -0.07
N THR A 70 -0.10 -15.32 -0.84
CA THR A 70 -1.35 -14.56 -0.78
C THR A 70 -2.49 -15.19 -1.57
N GLY A 71 -2.22 -16.27 -2.32
CA GLY A 71 -3.21 -16.87 -3.21
C GLY A 71 -3.70 -15.90 -4.28
N THR A 72 -2.83 -15.04 -4.77
CA THR A 72 -3.14 -14.11 -5.86
C THR A 72 -3.46 -14.91 -7.12
N THR A 73 -4.55 -14.56 -7.78
CA THR A 73 -5.04 -15.25 -8.98
C THR A 73 -4.95 -14.37 -10.20
N VAL A 74 -4.75 -14.97 -11.37
CA VAL A 74 -4.74 -14.23 -12.64
C VAL A 74 -6.11 -13.60 -12.87
N SER A 75 -6.11 -12.28 -13.10
CA SER A 75 -7.31 -11.50 -13.43
C SER A 75 -7.38 -11.15 -14.91
N SER A 76 -6.25 -10.90 -15.54
CA SER A 76 -6.17 -10.60 -16.98
C SER A 76 -4.75 -10.78 -17.49
N GLU A 77 -4.61 -10.78 -18.83
CA GLU A 77 -3.32 -10.75 -19.52
C GLU A 77 -3.33 -9.64 -20.57
N SER A 78 -2.28 -8.86 -20.65
CA SER A 78 -2.14 -7.79 -21.63
C SER A 78 -0.67 -7.50 -21.92
N GLY A 79 -0.30 -7.32 -23.20
CA GLY A 79 1.05 -6.94 -23.58
C GLY A 79 2.15 -7.95 -23.18
N GLY A 80 1.78 -9.20 -22.88
CA GLY A 80 2.73 -10.21 -22.37
C GLY A 80 2.91 -10.17 -20.86
N ILE A 81 2.15 -9.33 -20.17
CA ILE A 81 2.13 -9.23 -18.69
C ILE A 81 0.88 -9.92 -18.14
N THR A 82 1.06 -10.72 -17.10
CA THR A 82 -0.01 -11.36 -16.33
C THR A 82 -0.40 -10.48 -15.15
N TYR A 83 -1.64 -9.99 -15.12
CA TYR A 83 -2.17 -9.18 -14.02
C TYR A 83 -2.92 -10.04 -13.02
N GLY A 84 -2.71 -9.77 -11.73
CA GLY A 84 -3.30 -10.54 -10.63
C GLY A 84 -4.28 -9.75 -9.78
N SER A 85 -5.15 -10.49 -9.10
CA SER A 85 -6.06 -10.02 -8.08
C SER A 85 -5.87 -10.80 -6.79
N THR A 86 -5.73 -10.10 -5.69
CA THR A 86 -5.56 -10.68 -4.35
C THR A 86 -6.79 -10.40 -3.49
N THR A 87 -7.32 -11.43 -2.85
CA THR A 87 -8.40 -11.25 -1.87
C THR A 87 -7.86 -10.53 -0.62
N ILE A 88 -8.52 -9.46 -0.17
CA ILE A 88 -8.07 -8.63 0.97
C ILE A 88 -7.77 -9.48 2.21
N GLY A 89 -8.64 -10.46 2.53
CA GLY A 89 -8.44 -11.35 3.68
C GLY A 89 -7.19 -12.22 3.63
N ASN A 90 -6.59 -12.40 2.46
CA ASN A 90 -5.38 -13.21 2.29
C ASN A 90 -4.09 -12.38 2.40
N ILE A 91 -4.17 -11.06 2.28
CA ILE A 91 -2.99 -10.17 2.21
C ILE A 91 -2.17 -10.28 3.50
N GLY A 92 -2.81 -10.08 4.65
CA GLY A 92 -2.14 -10.16 5.95
C GLY A 92 -1.53 -11.54 6.23
N PRO A 93 -2.35 -12.62 6.21
CA PRO A 93 -1.84 -13.98 6.43
C PRO A 93 -0.76 -14.40 5.44
N GLY A 94 -0.94 -14.13 4.14
CA GLY A 94 0.04 -14.49 3.11
C GLY A 94 1.38 -13.77 3.29
N PHE A 95 1.37 -12.51 3.73
CA PHE A 95 2.61 -11.81 4.05
C PHE A 95 3.34 -12.41 5.27
N VAL A 96 2.61 -12.79 6.30
CA VAL A 96 3.19 -13.49 7.47
C VAL A 96 3.84 -14.81 7.04
N ASP A 97 3.17 -15.59 6.18
CA ASP A 97 3.70 -16.86 5.66
C ASP A 97 4.96 -16.64 4.81
N PHE A 98 4.98 -15.62 3.94
CA PHE A 98 6.18 -15.22 3.18
C PHE A 98 7.34 -14.89 4.12
N CYS A 99 7.13 -13.99 5.08
CA CYS A 99 8.17 -13.59 6.05
C CYS A 99 8.69 -14.79 6.86
N ALA A 100 7.81 -15.69 7.29
CA ALA A 100 8.20 -16.92 7.99
C ALA A 100 9.08 -17.81 7.12
N GLY A 101 8.80 -17.93 5.82
CA GLY A 101 9.65 -18.62 4.83
C GLY A 101 11.06 -18.03 4.71
N LYS A 102 11.20 -16.73 4.99
CA LYS A 102 12.49 -16.00 5.00
C LYS A 102 13.13 -15.93 6.41
N ASN A 103 12.59 -16.66 7.42
CA ASN A 103 13.00 -16.62 8.82
C ASN A 103 12.85 -15.23 9.48
N VAL A 104 11.93 -14.42 9.00
CA VAL A 104 11.56 -13.12 9.57
C VAL A 104 10.23 -13.29 10.32
N SER A 105 10.21 -12.89 11.60
CA SER A 105 9.01 -13.00 12.43
C SER A 105 8.19 -11.70 12.29
N VAL A 106 7.01 -11.81 11.71
CA VAL A 106 6.06 -10.70 11.56
C VAL A 106 4.69 -11.18 12.03
N THR A 107 3.97 -10.32 12.71
CA THR A 107 2.55 -10.52 13.03
C THR A 107 1.70 -9.53 12.22
N GLN A 108 0.42 -9.82 12.06
CA GLN A 108 -0.47 -8.95 11.31
C GLN A 108 -1.77 -8.65 12.07
N ASN A 109 -2.38 -7.51 11.75
CA ASN A 109 -3.72 -7.14 12.13
C ASN A 109 -4.43 -6.55 10.91
N THR A 110 -5.54 -7.17 10.47
CA THR A 110 -6.35 -6.66 9.37
C THR A 110 -7.64 -6.07 9.90
N ASP A 111 -7.94 -4.82 9.53
CA ASP A 111 -9.18 -4.11 9.82
C ASP A 111 -9.91 -3.79 8.51
N TYR A 112 -11.17 -4.19 8.42
CA TYR A 112 -12.01 -3.99 7.22
C TYR A 112 -12.77 -2.66 7.22
N SER A 113 -12.60 -1.85 8.26
CA SER A 113 -13.16 -0.51 8.39
C SER A 113 -12.28 0.38 9.29
N PRO A 114 -10.98 0.50 8.95
CA PRO A 114 -10.03 1.20 9.80
C PRO A 114 -10.37 2.68 9.87
N ASN A 115 -10.18 3.27 11.04
CA ASN A 115 -10.07 4.71 11.15
C ASN A 115 -8.62 5.17 10.87
N TYR A 116 -8.42 6.47 10.75
CA TYR A 116 -7.10 7.04 10.49
C TYR A 116 -6.03 6.62 11.52
N ASN A 117 -6.43 6.50 12.80
CA ASN A 117 -5.51 6.11 13.88
C ASN A 117 -4.98 4.67 13.74
N PHE A 118 -5.67 3.81 13.00
CA PHE A 118 -5.14 2.48 12.69
C PHE A 118 -3.77 2.57 12.01
N PHE A 119 -3.65 3.43 11.01
CA PHE A 119 -2.42 3.64 10.26
C PHE A 119 -1.41 4.49 11.03
N THR A 120 -1.83 5.61 11.62
CA THR A 120 -0.89 6.49 12.33
C THR A 120 -0.25 5.79 13.53
N ASN A 121 -1.00 5.02 14.30
CA ASN A 121 -0.46 4.23 15.41
C ASN A 121 0.51 3.14 14.93
N CYS A 122 0.31 2.58 13.73
CA CYS A 122 1.24 1.64 13.12
C CYS A 122 2.58 2.34 12.83
N ILE A 123 2.54 3.44 12.10
CA ILE A 123 3.72 4.24 11.74
C ILE A 123 4.45 4.77 12.98
N ASP A 124 3.71 5.23 14.00
CA ASP A 124 4.30 5.78 15.23
C ASP A 124 5.07 4.73 16.06
N ARG A 125 4.76 3.44 15.88
CA ARG A 125 5.54 2.34 16.47
C ARG A 125 6.74 1.92 15.62
N GLY A 126 6.90 2.48 14.42
CA GLY A 126 7.92 2.03 13.46
C GLY A 126 7.50 0.78 12.69
N ASP A 127 6.21 0.50 12.62
CA ASP A 127 5.63 -0.61 11.86
C ASP A 127 5.13 -0.14 10.49
N ILE A 128 4.97 -1.07 9.54
CA ILE A 128 4.47 -0.77 8.21
C ILE A 128 3.05 -1.31 8.02
N ALA A 129 2.28 -0.68 7.14
CA ALA A 129 0.94 -1.13 6.80
C ALA A 129 0.70 -1.14 5.28
N VAL A 130 -0.35 -1.83 4.88
CA VAL A 130 -0.94 -1.73 3.53
C VAL A 130 -2.36 -1.20 3.66
N VAL A 131 -2.68 -0.17 2.89
CA VAL A 131 -4.05 0.34 2.73
C VAL A 131 -4.65 -0.24 1.45
N HIS A 132 -5.89 -0.69 1.53
CA HIS A 132 -6.68 -1.14 0.40
C HIS A 132 -7.87 -0.19 0.25
N CYS A 133 -8.04 0.40 -0.93
CA CYS A 133 -9.16 1.29 -1.19
C CYS A 133 -9.87 0.93 -2.49
N GLY A 134 -11.18 1.10 -2.48
CA GLY A 134 -12.03 0.92 -3.65
C GLY A 134 -12.67 2.23 -4.05
N ILE A 135 -12.88 2.40 -5.34
CA ILE A 135 -13.56 3.54 -5.95
C ILE A 135 -14.40 3.04 -7.13
N ILE A 136 -15.51 3.71 -7.41
CA ILE A 136 -16.21 3.52 -8.69
C ILE A 136 -15.52 4.39 -9.73
N SER A 137 -15.03 3.77 -10.80
CA SER A 137 -14.45 4.47 -11.94
C SER A 137 -15.49 5.38 -12.60
N SER A 138 -15.17 6.66 -12.75
CA SER A 138 -16.03 7.60 -13.45
C SER A 138 -16.19 7.27 -14.94
N ASP A 139 -15.20 6.58 -15.51
CA ASP A 139 -15.14 6.31 -16.95
C ASP A 139 -15.89 5.05 -17.32
N THR A 140 -15.82 4.00 -16.47
CA THR A 140 -16.44 2.70 -16.78
C THR A 140 -17.66 2.40 -15.91
N GLY A 141 -17.85 3.10 -14.79
CA GLY A 141 -18.86 2.77 -13.78
C GLY A 141 -18.55 1.48 -12.99
N GLU A 142 -17.40 0.87 -13.22
CA GLU A 142 -16.98 -0.35 -12.55
C GLU A 142 -16.20 -0.03 -11.28
N ARG A 143 -16.23 -0.96 -10.33
CA ARG A 143 -15.42 -0.87 -9.12
C ARG A 143 -13.96 -1.18 -9.45
N ALA A 144 -13.07 -0.27 -9.12
CA ALA A 144 -11.63 -0.47 -9.13
C ALA A 144 -11.11 -0.53 -7.68
N GLY A 145 -10.25 -1.49 -7.39
CA GLY A 145 -9.56 -1.62 -6.09
C GLY A 145 -8.07 -1.43 -6.26
N HIS A 146 -7.41 -0.87 -5.24
CA HIS A 146 -5.96 -0.70 -5.23
C HIS A 146 -5.40 -0.91 -3.83
N SER A 147 -4.22 -1.53 -3.77
CA SER A 147 -3.48 -1.78 -2.53
C SER A 147 -2.16 -1.03 -2.60
N MET A 148 -1.82 -0.32 -1.52
CA MET A 148 -0.65 0.55 -1.45
C MET A 148 0.07 0.36 -0.11
N ALA A 149 1.40 0.33 -0.12
CA ALA A 149 2.17 0.35 1.11
C ALA A 149 2.10 1.74 1.74
N VAL A 150 1.86 1.79 3.05
CA VAL A 150 1.78 3.02 3.85
C VAL A 150 3.10 3.21 4.55
N GLU A 151 3.84 4.25 4.17
CA GLU A 151 5.13 4.59 4.79
C GLU A 151 5.03 5.73 5.80
N GLY A 152 3.89 6.45 5.83
CA GLY A 152 3.75 7.59 6.70
C GLY A 152 2.36 8.21 6.66
N TYR A 153 2.24 9.35 7.31
CA TYR A 153 1.02 10.16 7.33
C TYR A 153 1.30 11.65 7.46
N ALA A 154 0.33 12.47 7.05
CA ALA A 154 0.30 13.90 7.34
C ALA A 154 -1.13 14.34 7.67
N THR A 155 -1.28 15.08 8.76
CA THR A 155 -2.52 15.77 9.12
C THR A 155 -2.38 17.23 8.78
N LEU A 156 -3.29 17.72 7.97
CA LEU A 156 -3.31 19.08 7.44
C LEU A 156 -4.51 19.84 8.02
N ARG A 157 -4.39 21.16 8.13
CA ARG A 157 -5.50 22.04 8.52
C ARG A 157 -5.70 23.11 7.47
N ALA A 158 -6.91 23.19 6.92
CA ALA A 158 -7.29 24.21 5.95
C ALA A 158 -7.28 25.60 6.56
N TYR A 159 -6.65 26.55 5.88
CA TYR A 159 -6.45 27.92 6.37
C TYR A 159 -7.76 28.67 6.60
N ASN A 160 -8.72 28.54 5.67
CA ASN A 160 -9.95 29.33 5.67
C ASN A 160 -11.09 28.69 6.47
N SER A 161 -11.22 27.36 6.43
CA SER A 161 -12.33 26.65 7.10
C SER A 161 -11.93 26.11 8.47
N GLY A 162 -10.63 25.94 8.72
CA GLY A 162 -10.13 25.22 9.90
C GLY A 162 -10.35 23.71 9.85
N ASN A 163 -10.89 23.17 8.76
CA ASN A 163 -11.12 21.74 8.60
C ASN A 163 -9.81 20.97 8.59
N THR A 164 -9.82 19.82 9.23
CA THR A 164 -8.69 18.88 9.21
C THR A 164 -8.83 17.95 8.00
N VAL A 165 -7.72 17.67 7.35
CA VAL A 165 -7.61 16.67 6.28
C VAL A 165 -6.55 15.65 6.71
N HIS A 166 -6.91 14.39 6.68
CA HIS A 166 -6.05 13.27 7.01
C HIS A 166 -5.50 12.66 5.72
N THR A 167 -4.18 12.53 5.63
CA THR A 167 -3.53 11.92 4.48
C THR A 167 -2.58 10.81 4.90
N LEU A 168 -2.55 9.73 4.11
CA LEU A 168 -1.52 8.70 4.22
C LEU A 168 -0.46 8.94 3.14
N MET A 169 0.79 8.84 3.53
CA MET A 169 1.92 8.76 2.59
C MET A 169 2.01 7.34 2.12
N VAL A 170 1.78 7.13 0.84
CA VAL A 170 1.69 5.78 0.26
C VAL A 170 2.64 5.62 -0.91
N PHE A 171 3.06 4.40 -1.11
CA PHE A 171 3.66 3.94 -2.35
C PHE A 171 2.60 3.19 -3.15
N ASP A 172 2.20 3.77 -4.28
CA ASP A 172 1.09 3.27 -5.08
C ASP A 172 1.48 2.16 -6.08
N GLY A 173 2.78 1.89 -6.20
CA GLY A 173 3.31 0.90 -7.12
C GLY A 173 3.42 1.38 -8.58
N TRP A 174 2.84 2.51 -8.96
CA TRP A 174 2.86 3.00 -10.35
C TRP A 174 4.08 3.86 -10.70
N GLY A 175 4.71 4.46 -9.71
CA GLY A 175 5.86 5.34 -9.90
C GLY A 175 6.88 5.25 -8.77
N ASP A 176 7.94 6.07 -8.84
CA ASP A 176 9.05 6.06 -7.88
C ASP A 176 8.89 7.11 -6.77
N THR A 177 7.74 7.75 -6.69
CA THR A 177 7.49 8.84 -5.73
C THR A 177 6.39 8.50 -4.76
N VAL A 178 6.57 8.93 -3.51
CA VAL A 178 5.53 8.89 -2.49
C VAL A 178 4.32 9.70 -2.95
N ARG A 179 3.14 9.13 -2.76
CA ARG A 179 1.86 9.78 -3.00
C ARG A 179 1.15 10.06 -1.69
N TYR A 180 0.25 11.02 -1.72
CA TYR A 180 -0.60 11.33 -0.58
C TYR A 180 -2.03 10.92 -0.87
N LEU A 181 -2.49 9.90 -0.16
CA LEU A 181 -3.86 9.43 -0.21
C LEU A 181 -4.72 10.29 0.73
N ASN A 182 -5.72 10.98 0.22
CA ASN A 182 -6.72 11.65 1.06
C ASN A 182 -7.59 10.59 1.74
N PHE A 183 -7.38 10.37 3.03
CA PHE A 183 -8.12 9.37 3.81
C PHE A 183 -9.59 9.77 4.02
N ASP A 184 -9.87 11.07 4.07
CA ASP A 184 -11.21 11.62 4.27
C ASP A 184 -12.02 11.77 2.96
N PHE A 185 -11.58 11.15 1.86
CA PHE A 185 -12.26 11.26 0.57
C PHE A 185 -13.60 10.51 0.57
N ASP A 186 -14.69 11.25 0.43
CA ASP A 186 -16.07 10.74 0.54
C ASP A 186 -16.48 9.69 -0.50
N SER A 187 -15.71 9.55 -1.57
CA SER A 187 -16.03 8.62 -2.68
C SER A 187 -15.34 7.28 -2.57
N TRP A 188 -14.62 6.99 -1.47
CA TRP A 188 -14.17 5.63 -1.22
C TRP A 188 -15.37 4.70 -1.05
N THR A 189 -15.47 3.64 -1.86
CA THR A 189 -16.50 2.62 -1.71
C THR A 189 -16.23 1.71 -0.53
N ASP A 190 -14.95 1.53 -0.22
CA ASP A 190 -14.43 0.79 0.93
C ASP A 190 -12.98 1.20 1.20
N ILE A 191 -12.60 1.15 2.45
CA ILE A 191 -11.21 1.19 2.91
C ILE A 191 -11.02 0.03 3.87
N SER A 192 -9.90 -0.69 3.71
CA SER A 192 -9.42 -1.64 4.71
C SER A 192 -7.91 -1.49 4.87
N GLY A 193 -7.35 -2.05 5.92
CA GLY A 193 -5.93 -1.96 6.22
C GLY A 193 -5.38 -3.25 6.79
N SER A 194 -4.13 -3.57 6.44
CA SER A 194 -3.34 -4.62 7.06
C SER A 194 -2.10 -3.99 7.66
N ALA A 195 -1.98 -4.00 8.99
CA ALA A 195 -0.81 -3.52 9.72
C ALA A 195 0.09 -4.70 10.08
N PHE A 196 1.37 -4.53 9.95
CA PHE A 196 2.39 -5.55 10.24
C PHE A 196 3.27 -5.08 11.39
N ASN A 197 3.70 -6.03 12.22
CA ASN A 197 4.54 -5.77 13.38
C ASN A 197 5.65 -6.84 13.43
N GLY A 198 6.91 -6.38 13.36
CA GLY A 198 8.10 -7.22 13.31
C GLY A 198 8.94 -7.16 14.58
#